data_a66dac679c86a27e248a418c0c7386a7
#
_entry.id   a66dac679c86a27e248a418c0c7386a7
#
_cell.length_a   1.000
_cell.length_b   1.000
_cell.length_c   1.000
_cell.angle_alpha   90.00
_cell.angle_beta   90.00
_cell.angle_gamma   90.00
#
_symmetry.space_group_name_H-M   'P 1'
#
loop_
_entity.id
_entity.type
_entity.pdbx_description
1 polymer ?
#
loop_
_entity_poly.entity_id
_entity_poly.type
_entity_poly.pdbx_seq_one_letter_code
_entity_poly.pdbx_strand_id
1 'polypeptide(L)'
;MKPVAARVALFDLDHTLLPIDSDHAWGVFTTTIGWTDPVGFARRNDEFYAHYKAGTLDIHDYVRFAVDAVRRQGRDAALAARERFMADVVAPALREPALALVQAHRQAGDELVIVTATNEFVTRPIATAFGVEELVAVELALGPDGWINGEIRGVPSAREGKVTRMEQWLAARNLDWEDVECTFYSDSVNDLPLLDKVAHPVATNPDDRLRALAKERGWRILDLFEKT
;
A
#
# COMPACT_ATOMS: atom_id res chain seq x y z
N MET A 1 -23.73 -7.03 23.62
CA MET A 1 -22.79 -6.86 22.49
C MET A 1 -23.21 -7.81 21.39
N LYS A 2 -23.35 -7.33 20.15
CA LYS A 2 -23.57 -8.18 18.98
C LYS A 2 -22.30 -9.05 18.81
N PRO A 3 -22.40 -10.35 18.55
CA PRO A 3 -21.18 -11.12 18.28
C PRO A 3 -20.47 -10.56 17.04
N VAL A 4 -19.17 -10.41 17.12
CA VAL A 4 -18.33 -9.99 15.97
C VAL A 4 -18.44 -11.06 14.90
N ALA A 5 -18.82 -10.69 13.68
CA ALA A 5 -19.04 -11.62 12.58
C ALA A 5 -17.71 -12.11 11.97
N ALA A 6 -16.69 -11.25 11.93
CA ALA A 6 -15.38 -11.58 11.37
C ALA A 6 -14.24 -10.80 12.04
N ARG A 7 -13.05 -11.40 12.07
CA ARG A 7 -11.83 -10.69 12.41
C ARG A 7 -11.07 -10.39 11.11
N VAL A 8 -10.58 -9.16 11.01
CA VAL A 8 -9.91 -8.67 9.79
C VAL A 8 -8.56 -8.07 10.17
N ALA A 9 -7.50 -8.53 9.52
CA ALA A 9 -6.18 -7.94 9.62
C ALA A 9 -5.90 -7.09 8.38
N LEU A 10 -5.79 -5.79 8.60
CA LEU A 10 -5.48 -4.79 7.59
C LEU A 10 -4.00 -4.46 7.67
N PHE A 11 -3.32 -4.45 6.53
CA PHE A 11 -1.92 -4.11 6.45
C PHE A 11 -1.71 -2.99 5.45
N ASP A 12 -1.11 -1.90 5.88
CA ASP A 12 -0.42 -1.05 4.93
C ASP A 12 0.79 -1.80 4.35
N LEU A 13 1.32 -1.37 3.22
CA LEU A 13 2.33 -2.11 2.48
C LEU A 13 3.74 -1.52 2.65
N ASP A 14 3.92 -0.30 2.14
CA ASP A 14 5.21 0.35 2.03
C ASP A 14 5.70 0.80 3.41
N HIS A 15 6.96 0.50 3.75
CA HIS A 15 7.55 0.66 5.09
C HIS A 15 6.82 -0.11 6.21
N THR A 16 5.67 -0.73 5.94
CA THR A 16 4.91 -1.56 6.90
C THR A 16 5.22 -3.05 6.73
N LEU A 17 4.80 -3.69 5.63
CA LEU A 17 5.15 -5.08 5.30
C LEU A 17 6.45 -5.18 4.47
N LEU A 18 6.78 -4.13 3.73
CA LEU A 18 8.06 -3.99 3.02
C LEU A 18 8.95 -2.97 3.74
N PRO A 19 10.28 -3.16 3.77
CA PRO A 19 11.21 -2.15 4.28
C PRO A 19 11.48 -1.01 3.30
N ILE A 20 10.80 -0.99 2.17
CA ILE A 20 10.94 -0.01 1.07
C ILE A 20 9.58 0.57 0.70
N ASP A 21 9.58 1.72 0.01
CA ASP A 21 8.44 2.25 -0.74
C ASP A 21 8.44 1.61 -2.13
N SER A 22 7.43 0.79 -2.42
CA SER A 22 7.37 0.00 -3.65
C SER A 22 7.10 0.85 -4.89
N ASP A 23 6.36 1.96 -4.75
CA ASP A 23 6.04 2.84 -5.88
C ASP A 23 7.26 3.72 -6.25
N HIS A 24 7.94 4.28 -5.25
CA HIS A 24 9.22 4.97 -5.45
C HIS A 24 10.27 4.03 -6.07
N ALA A 25 10.40 2.81 -5.55
CA ALA A 25 11.33 1.82 -6.06
C ALA A 25 10.99 1.39 -7.50
N TRP A 26 9.69 1.27 -7.85
CA TRP A 26 9.26 1.05 -9.23
C TRP A 26 9.71 2.20 -10.13
N GLY A 27 9.51 3.44 -9.70
CA GLY A 27 9.98 4.62 -10.42
C GLY A 27 11.49 4.59 -10.68
N VAL A 28 12.30 4.29 -9.68
CA VAL A 28 13.76 4.11 -9.83
C VAL A 28 14.07 2.97 -10.79
N PHE A 29 13.39 1.82 -10.66
CA PHE A 29 13.57 0.68 -11.54
C PHE A 29 13.32 1.03 -13.01
N THR A 30 12.29 1.83 -13.33
CA THR A 30 12.00 2.26 -14.70
C THR A 30 13.13 3.10 -15.30
N THR A 31 13.89 3.82 -14.50
CA THR A 31 15.08 4.53 -14.98
C THR A 31 16.21 3.56 -15.33
N THR A 32 16.41 2.52 -14.52
CA THR A 32 17.49 1.53 -14.75
C THR A 32 17.28 0.69 -16.00
N ILE A 33 16.03 0.48 -16.40
CA ILE A 33 15.69 -0.24 -17.64
C ILE A 33 15.54 0.68 -18.86
N GLY A 34 15.85 1.98 -18.71
CA GLY A 34 15.89 2.94 -19.81
C GLY A 34 14.54 3.44 -20.30
N TRP A 35 13.49 3.34 -19.49
CA TRP A 35 12.14 3.82 -19.87
C TRP A 35 11.96 5.32 -19.64
N THR A 36 12.75 5.86 -18.73
CA THR A 36 12.68 7.27 -18.32
C THR A 36 14.06 7.88 -18.27
N ASP A 37 14.15 9.20 -18.46
CA ASP A 37 15.41 9.92 -18.27
C ASP A 37 15.86 9.82 -16.79
N PRO A 38 17.06 9.30 -16.53
CA PRO A 38 17.49 9.00 -15.18
C PRO A 38 17.51 10.23 -14.25
N VAL A 39 17.90 11.39 -14.78
CA VAL A 39 18.08 12.60 -13.98
C VAL A 39 16.75 13.30 -13.71
N GLY A 40 15.99 13.54 -14.77
CA GLY A 40 14.72 14.27 -14.66
C GLY A 40 13.66 13.47 -13.93
N PHE A 41 13.55 12.17 -14.21
CA PHE A 41 12.56 11.31 -13.58
C PHE A 41 12.87 11.04 -12.11
N ALA A 42 14.12 10.70 -11.79
CA ALA A 42 14.54 10.44 -10.41
C ALA A 42 14.26 11.66 -9.53
N ARG A 43 14.65 12.86 -9.97
CA ARG A 43 14.35 14.10 -9.23
C ARG A 43 12.85 14.27 -9.00
N ARG A 44 12.03 14.06 -10.01
CA ARG A 44 10.58 14.22 -9.89
C ARG A 44 9.96 13.18 -8.97
N ASN A 45 10.45 11.94 -9.03
CA ASN A 45 10.04 10.86 -8.13
C ASN A 45 10.36 11.21 -6.66
N ASP A 46 11.57 11.70 -6.40
CA ASP A 46 11.99 12.13 -5.07
C ASP A 46 11.17 13.34 -4.55
N GLU A 47 10.82 14.29 -5.43
CA GLU A 47 9.92 15.40 -5.09
C GLU A 47 8.55 14.89 -4.63
N PHE A 48 7.93 13.97 -5.36
CA PHE A 48 6.66 13.36 -5.00
C PHE A 48 6.76 12.57 -3.68
N TYR A 49 7.84 11.82 -3.49
CA TYR A 49 8.08 11.11 -2.24
C TYR A 49 8.21 12.06 -1.03
N ALA A 50 8.88 13.19 -1.21
CA ALA A 50 8.94 14.23 -0.17
C ALA A 50 7.54 14.81 0.15
N HIS A 51 6.71 15.07 -0.87
CA HIS A 51 5.32 15.50 -0.69
C HIS A 51 4.47 14.45 0.03
N TYR A 52 4.67 13.16 -0.28
CA TYR A 52 4.00 12.05 0.43
C TYR A 52 4.32 12.08 1.93
N LYS A 53 5.61 12.16 2.29
CA LYS A 53 6.05 12.23 3.70
C LYS A 53 5.56 13.49 4.42
N ALA A 54 5.49 14.62 3.71
CA ALA A 54 4.94 15.86 4.24
C ALA A 54 3.39 15.88 4.33
N GLY A 55 2.72 14.89 3.73
CA GLY A 55 1.26 14.83 3.69
C GLY A 55 0.62 15.84 2.74
N THR A 56 1.35 16.37 1.75
CA THR A 56 0.90 17.38 0.78
C THR A 56 0.83 16.85 -0.65
N LEU A 57 0.92 15.53 -0.84
CA LEU A 57 0.88 14.90 -2.14
C LEU A 57 -0.49 15.07 -2.82
N ASP A 58 -0.50 15.59 -4.06
CA ASP A 58 -1.64 15.41 -4.97
C ASP A 58 -1.55 14.01 -5.59
N ILE A 59 -2.45 13.14 -5.19
CA ILE A 59 -2.44 11.73 -5.59
C ILE A 59 -2.74 11.56 -7.09
N HIS A 60 -3.55 12.41 -7.70
CA HIS A 60 -3.88 12.33 -9.12
C HIS A 60 -2.68 12.71 -9.99
N ASP A 61 -1.97 13.79 -9.63
CA ASP A 61 -0.75 14.20 -10.32
C ASP A 61 0.35 13.14 -10.18
N TYR A 62 0.47 12.57 -8.99
CA TYR A 62 1.44 11.52 -8.74
C TYR A 62 1.13 10.25 -9.57
N VAL A 63 -0.09 9.77 -9.57
CA VAL A 63 -0.47 8.57 -10.33
C VAL A 63 -0.23 8.77 -11.82
N ARG A 64 -0.61 9.93 -12.40
CA ARG A 64 -0.31 10.24 -13.80
C ARG A 64 1.17 10.14 -14.11
N PHE A 65 2.01 10.68 -13.23
CA PHE A 65 3.46 10.61 -13.37
C PHE A 65 3.98 9.18 -13.23
N ALA A 66 3.58 8.45 -12.18
CA ALA A 66 4.07 7.11 -11.85
C ALA A 66 3.75 6.09 -12.94
N VAL A 67 2.56 6.17 -13.56
CA VAL A 67 2.14 5.21 -14.57
C VAL A 67 2.42 5.64 -16.01
N ASP A 68 2.97 6.85 -16.26
CA ASP A 68 3.21 7.35 -17.61
C ASP A 68 4.18 6.45 -18.41
N ALA A 69 5.26 5.98 -17.78
CA ALA A 69 6.19 5.04 -18.41
C ALA A 69 5.50 3.71 -18.76
N VAL A 70 4.73 3.15 -17.82
CA VAL A 70 3.94 1.92 -18.01
C VAL A 70 2.97 2.07 -19.17
N ARG A 71 2.24 3.20 -19.23
CA ARG A 71 1.29 3.50 -20.29
C ARG A 71 1.94 3.58 -21.66
N ARG A 72 3.09 4.27 -21.77
CA ARG A 72 3.82 4.47 -23.03
C ARG A 72 4.44 3.18 -23.59
N GLN A 73 4.90 2.28 -22.72
CA GLN A 73 5.52 1.02 -23.15
C GLN A 73 4.50 -0.04 -23.59
N GLY A 74 3.25 0.11 -23.18
CA GLY A 74 2.18 -0.83 -23.49
C GLY A 74 2.19 -2.07 -22.59
N ARG A 75 1.11 -2.86 -22.70
CA ARG A 75 0.77 -3.95 -21.79
C ARG A 75 1.88 -5.00 -21.62
N ASP A 76 2.35 -5.57 -22.73
CA ASP A 76 3.25 -6.73 -22.68
C ASP A 76 4.62 -6.35 -22.12
N ALA A 77 5.17 -5.21 -22.56
CA ALA A 77 6.42 -4.70 -22.04
C ALA A 77 6.32 -4.33 -20.54
N ALA A 78 5.21 -3.73 -20.15
CA ALA A 78 4.96 -3.35 -18.76
C ALA A 78 4.85 -4.56 -17.84
N LEU A 79 4.15 -5.61 -18.26
CA LEU A 79 4.04 -6.86 -17.48
C LEU A 79 5.39 -7.55 -17.36
N ALA A 80 6.17 -7.67 -18.44
CA ALA A 80 7.51 -8.25 -18.39
C ALA A 80 8.47 -7.46 -17.48
N ALA A 81 8.40 -6.12 -17.53
CA ALA A 81 9.19 -5.27 -16.62
C ALA A 81 8.77 -5.44 -15.16
N ARG A 82 7.46 -5.59 -14.88
CA ARG A 82 6.95 -5.83 -13.55
C ARG A 82 7.42 -7.18 -12.98
N GLU A 83 7.47 -8.24 -13.79
CA GLU A 83 8.04 -9.52 -13.37
C GLU A 83 9.51 -9.39 -12.98
N ARG A 84 10.31 -8.63 -13.75
CA ARG A 84 11.70 -8.33 -13.39
C ARG A 84 11.79 -7.51 -12.11
N PHE A 85 10.97 -6.49 -11.95
CA PHE A 85 10.90 -5.70 -10.72
C PHE A 85 10.59 -6.58 -9.50
N MET A 86 9.63 -7.51 -9.63
CA MET A 86 9.32 -8.46 -8.57
C MET A 86 10.53 -9.33 -8.21
N ALA A 87 11.29 -9.82 -9.21
CA ALA A 87 12.46 -10.65 -8.97
C ALA A 87 13.64 -9.88 -8.39
N ASP A 88 13.94 -8.70 -8.96
CA ASP A 88 15.20 -7.99 -8.70
C ASP A 88 15.09 -7.05 -7.49
N VAL A 89 13.90 -6.54 -7.19
CA VAL A 89 13.68 -5.50 -6.16
C VAL A 89 12.78 -6.00 -5.03
N VAL A 90 11.62 -6.56 -5.35
CA VAL A 90 10.62 -6.92 -4.33
C VAL A 90 11.02 -8.19 -3.59
N ALA A 91 11.40 -9.26 -4.29
CA ALA A 91 11.73 -10.53 -3.65
C ALA A 91 12.86 -10.39 -2.59
N PRO A 92 13.93 -9.63 -2.83
CA PRO A 92 14.94 -9.37 -1.79
C PRO A 92 14.42 -8.52 -0.60
N ALA A 93 13.33 -7.78 -0.79
CA ALA A 93 12.70 -6.94 0.23
C ALA A 93 11.67 -7.69 1.08
N LEU A 94 11.23 -8.88 0.67
CA LEU A 94 10.36 -9.73 1.49
C LEU A 94 11.13 -10.24 2.71
N ARG A 95 10.76 -9.78 3.90
CA ARG A 95 11.43 -10.10 5.15
C ARG A 95 10.62 -11.09 5.98
N GLU A 96 11.33 -12.04 6.60
CA GLU A 96 10.72 -13.08 7.43
C GLU A 96 9.79 -12.53 8.54
N PRO A 97 10.12 -11.45 9.29
CA PRO A 97 9.20 -10.95 10.31
C PRO A 97 7.85 -10.48 9.75
N ALA A 98 7.82 -9.87 8.55
CA ALA A 98 6.58 -9.44 7.90
C ALA A 98 5.78 -10.64 7.38
N LEU A 99 6.46 -11.62 6.76
CA LEU A 99 5.82 -12.88 6.33
C LEU A 99 5.22 -13.64 7.52
N ALA A 100 5.95 -13.73 8.62
CA ALA A 100 5.48 -14.38 9.85
C ALA A 100 4.27 -13.66 10.46
N LEU A 101 4.23 -12.31 10.43
CA LEU A 101 3.08 -11.53 10.90
C LEU A 101 1.82 -11.87 10.08
N VAL A 102 1.91 -11.84 8.76
CA VAL A 102 0.79 -12.17 7.86
C VAL A 102 0.34 -13.61 8.07
N GLN A 103 1.30 -14.54 8.21
CA GLN A 103 1.01 -15.96 8.43
C GLN A 103 0.34 -16.23 9.79
N ALA A 104 0.70 -15.49 10.84
CA ALA A 104 0.07 -15.61 12.15
C ALA A 104 -1.43 -15.26 12.09
N HIS A 105 -1.80 -14.17 11.41
CA HIS A 105 -3.21 -13.81 11.19
C HIS A 105 -3.96 -14.84 10.36
N ARG A 106 -3.32 -15.36 9.30
CA ARG A 106 -3.92 -16.44 8.48
C ARG A 106 -4.20 -17.69 9.33
N GLN A 107 -3.26 -18.10 10.18
CA GLN A 107 -3.44 -19.26 11.07
C GLN A 107 -4.52 -19.01 12.13
N ALA A 108 -4.70 -17.77 12.55
CA ALA A 108 -5.77 -17.36 13.45
C ALA A 108 -7.16 -17.34 12.80
N GLY A 109 -7.23 -17.49 11.46
CA GLY A 109 -8.47 -17.46 10.70
C GLY A 109 -8.99 -16.05 10.44
N ASP A 110 -8.12 -15.04 10.50
CA ASP A 110 -8.49 -13.66 10.19
C ASP A 110 -8.56 -13.45 8.66
N GLU A 111 -9.48 -12.62 8.18
CA GLU A 111 -9.46 -12.13 6.81
C GLU A 111 -8.30 -11.15 6.64
N LEU A 112 -7.51 -11.33 5.57
CA LEU A 112 -6.29 -10.55 5.34
C LEU A 112 -6.52 -9.58 4.20
N VAL A 113 -6.27 -8.30 4.43
CA VAL A 113 -6.42 -7.25 3.41
C VAL A 113 -5.18 -6.35 3.42
N ILE A 114 -4.55 -6.16 2.27
CA ILE A 114 -3.57 -5.08 2.10
C ILE A 114 -4.30 -3.81 1.69
N VAL A 115 -4.04 -2.70 2.40
CA VAL A 115 -4.65 -1.38 2.17
C VAL A 115 -3.55 -0.36 1.95
N THR A 116 -3.26 -0.02 0.70
CA THR A 116 -2.10 0.82 0.33
C THR A 116 -2.49 2.02 -0.52
N ALA A 117 -1.73 3.11 -0.41
CA ALA A 117 -1.85 4.29 -1.28
C ALA A 117 -1.14 4.12 -2.64
N THR A 118 -0.41 3.04 -2.83
CA THR A 118 0.24 2.69 -4.09
C THR A 118 -0.75 2.05 -5.07
N ASN A 119 -0.52 2.23 -6.36
CA ASN A 119 -1.41 1.74 -7.41
C ASN A 119 -1.40 0.20 -7.56
N GLU A 120 -2.53 -0.36 -8.03
CA GLU A 120 -2.73 -1.80 -8.14
C GLU A 120 -1.80 -2.50 -9.15
N PHE A 121 -1.28 -1.79 -10.15
CA PHE A 121 -0.35 -2.37 -11.12
C PHE A 121 0.93 -2.83 -10.44
N VAL A 122 1.46 -2.03 -9.51
CA VAL A 122 2.68 -2.37 -8.74
C VAL A 122 2.35 -3.35 -7.62
N THR A 123 1.27 -3.12 -6.89
CA THR A 123 1.02 -3.78 -5.59
C THR A 123 0.34 -5.13 -5.69
N ARG A 124 -0.41 -5.43 -6.75
CA ARG A 124 -1.09 -6.72 -6.89
C ARG A 124 -0.13 -7.93 -6.82
N PRO A 125 0.98 -7.98 -7.58
CA PRO A 125 1.92 -9.09 -7.46
C PRO A 125 2.63 -9.14 -6.10
N ILE A 126 2.81 -7.99 -5.43
CA ILE A 126 3.38 -7.94 -4.08
C ILE A 126 2.41 -8.57 -3.07
N ALA A 127 1.11 -8.22 -3.13
CA ALA A 127 0.09 -8.83 -2.30
C ALA A 127 0.05 -10.36 -2.50
N THR A 128 0.15 -10.81 -3.76
CA THR A 128 0.25 -12.24 -4.09
C THR A 128 1.49 -12.89 -3.46
N ALA A 129 2.64 -12.21 -3.42
CA ALA A 129 3.86 -12.72 -2.80
C ALA A 129 3.74 -12.88 -1.27
N PHE A 130 2.93 -12.05 -0.60
CA PHE A 130 2.52 -12.24 0.79
C PHE A 130 1.40 -13.28 0.96
N GLY A 131 0.85 -13.80 -0.14
CA GLY A 131 -0.31 -14.70 -0.14
C GLY A 131 -1.61 -14.02 0.26
N VAL A 132 -1.71 -12.69 0.16
CA VAL A 132 -2.92 -11.91 0.46
C VAL A 132 -3.69 -11.66 -0.83
N GLU A 133 -4.92 -12.15 -0.89
CA GLU A 133 -5.77 -12.04 -2.08
C GLU A 133 -6.49 -10.70 -2.13
N GLU A 134 -6.96 -10.21 -0.97
CA GLU A 134 -7.69 -8.96 -0.85
C GLU A 134 -6.75 -7.76 -0.85
N LEU A 135 -6.92 -6.89 -1.83
CA LEU A 135 -6.10 -5.69 -2.01
C LEU A 135 -6.99 -4.48 -2.25
N VAL A 136 -6.87 -3.50 -1.38
CA VAL A 136 -7.41 -2.15 -1.50
C VAL A 136 -6.25 -1.22 -1.86
N ALA A 137 -6.05 -0.99 -3.14
CA ALA A 137 -5.02 -0.13 -3.71
C ALA A 137 -5.65 1.02 -4.48
N VAL A 138 -4.84 1.96 -4.97
CA VAL A 138 -5.30 2.93 -5.94
C VAL A 138 -5.60 2.21 -7.26
N GLU A 139 -6.86 2.18 -7.65
CA GLU A 139 -7.30 1.55 -8.88
C GLU A 139 -7.05 2.46 -10.08
N LEU A 140 -6.56 1.87 -11.16
CA LEU A 140 -6.25 2.57 -12.39
C LEU A 140 -7.40 2.46 -13.40
N ALA A 141 -7.77 3.57 -14.00
CA ALA A 141 -8.77 3.58 -15.07
C ALA A 141 -8.16 3.01 -16.36
N LEU A 142 -9.00 2.31 -17.13
CA LEU A 142 -8.62 1.73 -18.41
C LEU A 142 -9.15 2.59 -19.56
N GLY A 143 -8.35 2.74 -20.61
CA GLY A 143 -8.74 3.33 -21.86
C GLY A 143 -9.58 2.37 -22.72
N PRO A 144 -10.02 2.83 -23.91
CA PRO A 144 -10.81 2.01 -24.86
C PRO A 144 -10.08 0.75 -25.34
N ASP A 145 -8.76 0.75 -25.28
CA ASP A 145 -7.88 -0.38 -25.62
C ASP A 145 -7.75 -1.41 -24.48
N GLY A 146 -8.45 -1.16 -23.36
CA GLY A 146 -8.37 -2.01 -22.16
C GLY A 146 -7.05 -1.91 -21.41
N TRP A 147 -6.22 -0.88 -21.65
CA TRP A 147 -4.98 -0.62 -20.95
C TRP A 147 -5.05 0.64 -20.09
N ILE A 148 -4.11 0.78 -19.14
CA ILE A 148 -4.02 1.90 -18.19
C ILE A 148 -3.95 3.22 -18.95
N ASN A 149 -4.86 4.18 -18.64
CA ASN A 149 -4.91 5.48 -19.27
C ASN A 149 -4.24 6.62 -18.48
N GLY A 150 -3.79 6.35 -17.27
CA GLY A 150 -3.14 7.33 -16.39
C GLY A 150 -4.03 7.99 -15.36
N GLU A 151 -5.33 7.67 -15.37
CA GLU A 151 -6.30 8.22 -14.41
C GLU A 151 -6.64 7.22 -13.30
N ILE A 152 -7.10 7.74 -12.16
CA ILE A 152 -7.60 6.93 -11.05
C ILE A 152 -9.07 6.56 -11.31
N ARG A 153 -9.41 5.31 -11.00
CA ARG A 153 -10.78 4.83 -10.98
C ARG A 153 -11.33 4.87 -9.56
N GLY A 154 -12.40 5.61 -9.34
CA GLY A 154 -13.07 5.70 -8.04
C GLY A 154 -12.30 6.52 -7.00
N VAL A 155 -12.43 6.14 -5.73
CA VAL A 155 -11.77 6.83 -4.61
C VAL A 155 -10.36 6.26 -4.42
N PRO A 156 -9.31 7.09 -4.46
CA PRO A 156 -7.95 6.62 -4.17
C PRO A 156 -7.83 6.18 -2.71
N SER A 157 -7.16 5.06 -2.46
CA SER A 157 -6.94 4.47 -1.14
C SER A 157 -5.79 5.17 -0.38
N ALA A 158 -5.90 6.49 -0.22
CA ALA A 158 -4.94 7.33 0.48
C ALA A 158 -5.64 8.15 1.56
N ARG A 159 -5.07 8.22 2.75
CA ARG A 159 -5.60 8.97 3.89
C ARG A 159 -7.05 8.58 4.21
N GLU A 160 -7.99 9.56 4.23
CA GLU A 160 -9.42 9.35 4.41
C GLU A 160 -10.01 8.38 3.38
N GLY A 161 -9.41 8.35 2.19
CA GLY A 161 -9.80 7.41 1.14
C GLY A 161 -9.60 5.94 1.53
N LYS A 162 -8.62 5.61 2.39
CA LYS A 162 -8.49 4.24 2.94
C LYS A 162 -9.75 3.85 3.73
N VAL A 163 -10.29 4.76 4.53
CA VAL A 163 -11.54 4.51 5.29
C VAL A 163 -12.70 4.27 4.33
N THR A 164 -12.91 5.19 3.37
CA THR A 164 -13.99 5.08 2.38
C THR A 164 -13.89 3.76 1.58
N ARG A 165 -12.69 3.37 1.18
CA ARG A 165 -12.48 2.14 0.43
C ARG A 165 -12.71 0.88 1.29
N MET A 166 -12.35 0.92 2.56
CA MET A 166 -12.66 -0.17 3.48
C MET A 166 -14.15 -0.26 3.78
N GLU A 167 -14.87 0.86 3.90
CA GLU A 167 -16.33 0.87 4.00
C GLU A 167 -17.00 0.24 2.76
N GLN A 168 -16.50 0.54 1.56
CA GLN A 168 -16.95 -0.10 0.32
C GLN A 168 -16.66 -1.61 0.32
N TRP A 169 -15.49 -2.02 0.80
CA TRP A 169 -15.09 -3.42 0.91
C TRP A 169 -15.99 -4.20 1.90
N LEU A 170 -16.30 -3.61 3.05
CA LEU A 170 -17.23 -4.17 4.04
C LEU A 170 -18.67 -4.25 3.48
N ALA A 171 -19.16 -3.16 2.90
CA ALA A 171 -20.49 -3.09 2.33
C ALA A 171 -20.73 -4.14 1.22
N ALA A 172 -19.72 -4.41 0.39
CA ALA A 172 -19.78 -5.46 -0.63
C ALA A 172 -19.97 -6.88 -0.02
N ARG A 173 -19.69 -7.04 1.28
CA ARG A 173 -19.86 -8.26 2.07
C ARG A 173 -21.09 -8.22 3.00
N ASN A 174 -21.92 -7.17 2.88
CA ASN A 174 -23.03 -6.87 3.78
C ASN A 174 -22.61 -6.72 5.24
N LEU A 175 -21.42 -6.16 5.47
CA LEU A 175 -20.84 -5.88 6.78
C LEU A 175 -20.65 -4.37 6.96
N ASP A 176 -20.54 -3.94 8.19
CA ASP A 176 -20.08 -2.61 8.60
C ASP A 176 -19.01 -2.71 9.70
N TRP A 177 -18.52 -1.55 10.19
CA TRP A 177 -17.48 -1.52 11.22
C TRP A 177 -17.91 -2.16 12.56
N GLU A 178 -19.20 -2.23 12.85
CA GLU A 178 -19.73 -2.85 14.09
C GLU A 178 -19.77 -4.38 13.99
N ASP A 179 -19.73 -4.92 12.77
CA ASP A 179 -19.74 -6.36 12.51
C ASP A 179 -18.35 -7.00 12.54
N VAL A 180 -17.28 -6.21 12.54
CA VAL A 180 -15.90 -6.71 12.39
C VAL A 180 -14.99 -6.23 13.51
N GLU A 181 -14.05 -7.08 13.90
CA GLU A 181 -12.93 -6.71 14.77
C GLU A 181 -11.67 -6.54 13.91
N CYS A 182 -11.31 -5.27 13.63
CA CYS A 182 -10.19 -4.96 12.75
C CYS A 182 -8.92 -4.64 13.55
N THR A 183 -7.80 -5.25 13.11
CA THR A 183 -6.45 -4.82 13.47
C THR A 183 -5.83 -4.15 12.24
N PHE A 184 -5.25 -2.96 12.37
CA PHE A 184 -4.58 -2.26 11.27
C PHE A 184 -3.14 -1.93 11.62
N TYR A 185 -2.22 -2.34 10.73
CA TYR A 185 -0.78 -2.14 10.81
C TYR A 185 -0.36 -1.06 9.84
N SER A 186 0.30 0.00 10.32
CA SER A 186 0.80 1.10 9.47
C SER A 186 2.01 1.79 10.10
N ASP A 187 2.90 2.32 9.25
CA ASP A 187 4.11 3.06 9.63
C ASP A 187 3.89 4.58 9.70
N SER A 188 2.80 5.10 9.10
CA SER A 188 2.66 6.51 8.75
C SER A 188 1.47 7.22 9.41
N VAL A 189 1.68 8.47 9.84
CA VAL A 189 0.57 9.36 10.27
C VAL A 189 -0.42 9.67 9.14
N ASN A 190 -0.08 9.45 7.89
CA ASN A 190 -1.02 9.59 6.78
C ASN A 190 -2.19 8.61 6.88
N ASP A 191 -2.01 7.51 7.60
CA ASP A 191 -3.03 6.48 7.84
C ASP A 191 -3.83 6.69 9.14
N LEU A 192 -3.62 7.81 9.81
CA LEU A 192 -4.33 8.14 11.05
C LEU A 192 -5.85 8.00 10.93
N PRO A 193 -6.50 8.43 9.83
CA PRO A 193 -7.95 8.24 9.69
C PRO A 193 -8.39 6.79 9.81
N LEU A 194 -7.63 5.82 9.29
CA LEU A 194 -7.95 4.41 9.39
C LEU A 194 -7.48 3.81 10.72
N LEU A 195 -6.33 4.23 11.25
CA LEU A 195 -5.86 3.83 12.59
C LEU A 195 -6.86 4.22 13.69
N ASP A 196 -7.49 5.40 13.56
CA ASP A 196 -8.51 5.88 14.51
C ASP A 196 -9.86 5.14 14.38
N LYS A 197 -10.08 4.47 13.24
CA LYS A 197 -11.35 3.80 12.94
C LYS A 197 -11.38 2.36 13.43
N VAL A 198 -10.25 1.68 13.48
CA VAL A 198 -10.17 0.25 13.81
C VAL A 198 -10.14 -0.01 15.31
N ALA A 199 -10.53 -1.23 15.71
CA ALA A 199 -10.50 -1.67 17.10
C ALA A 199 -9.06 -1.77 17.66
N HIS A 200 -8.11 -2.21 16.83
CA HIS A 200 -6.74 -2.49 17.24
C HIS A 200 -5.71 -1.79 16.31
N PRO A 201 -5.44 -0.50 16.52
CA PRO A 201 -4.37 0.20 15.79
C PRO A 201 -2.98 -0.29 16.25
N VAL A 202 -2.10 -0.57 15.28
CA VAL A 202 -0.72 -0.99 15.51
C VAL A 202 0.23 -0.12 14.70
N ALA A 203 1.04 0.69 15.39
CA ALA A 203 2.10 1.46 14.76
C ALA A 203 3.28 0.54 14.43
N THR A 204 3.45 0.23 13.14
CA THR A 204 4.41 -0.77 12.65
C THR A 204 5.56 -0.10 11.93
N ASN A 205 6.79 -0.32 12.38
CA ASN A 205 8.00 0.39 11.92
C ASN A 205 7.83 1.92 11.89
N PRO A 206 7.10 2.54 12.83
CA PRO A 206 6.57 3.88 12.67
C PRO A 206 7.68 4.93 12.54
N ASP A 207 7.39 5.96 11.75
CA ASP A 207 8.16 7.19 11.78
C ASP A 207 8.10 7.85 13.18
N ASP A 208 8.93 8.86 13.42
CA ASP A 208 9.01 9.49 14.74
C ASP A 208 7.68 10.15 15.16
N ARG A 209 6.88 10.64 14.20
CA ARG A 209 5.59 11.29 14.45
C ARG A 209 4.54 10.27 14.89
N LEU A 210 4.39 9.17 14.13
CA LEU A 210 3.45 8.11 14.49
C LEU A 210 3.90 7.40 15.77
N ARG A 211 5.21 7.21 15.98
CA ARG A 211 5.75 6.61 17.20
C ARG A 211 5.42 7.44 18.45
N ALA A 212 5.54 8.77 18.36
CA ALA A 212 5.19 9.67 19.46
C ALA A 212 3.69 9.59 19.76
N LEU A 213 2.86 9.64 18.73
CA LEU A 213 1.40 9.55 18.85
C LEU A 213 0.95 8.18 19.41
N ALA A 214 1.55 7.09 18.95
CA ALA A 214 1.25 5.75 19.45
C ALA A 214 1.56 5.60 20.94
N LYS A 215 2.68 6.18 21.41
CA LYS A 215 3.00 6.21 22.83
C LYS A 215 1.99 7.02 23.65
N GLU A 216 1.59 8.19 23.15
CA GLU A 216 0.58 9.05 23.80
C GLU A 216 -0.77 8.34 23.92
N ARG A 217 -1.19 7.61 22.88
CA ARG A 217 -2.48 6.92 22.80
C ARG A 217 -2.47 5.51 23.37
N GLY A 218 -1.32 5.01 23.80
CA GLY A 218 -1.18 3.63 24.31
C GLY A 218 -1.34 2.55 23.24
N TRP A 219 -1.10 2.87 21.98
CA TRP A 219 -1.16 1.92 20.88
C TRP A 219 0.03 0.98 20.91
N ARG A 220 -0.17 -0.24 20.42
CA ARG A 220 0.91 -1.19 20.23
C ARG A 220 1.91 -0.64 19.20
N ILE A 221 3.22 -0.74 19.52
CA ILE A 221 4.31 -0.44 18.58
C ILE A 221 4.98 -1.76 18.24
N LEU A 222 5.21 -1.98 16.95
CA LEU A 222 5.84 -3.18 16.42
C LEU A 222 6.97 -2.76 15.46
N ASP A 223 8.20 -3.09 15.80
CA ASP A 223 9.35 -2.89 14.91
C ASP A 223 9.67 -4.24 14.25
N LEU A 224 9.33 -4.37 12.95
CA LEU A 224 9.58 -5.59 12.16
C LEU A 224 10.98 -5.58 11.52
N PHE A 225 11.51 -4.38 11.28
CA PHE A 225 12.79 -4.21 10.62
C PHE A 225 13.75 -3.43 11.51
N GLU A 226 15.04 -3.77 11.46
CA GLU A 226 16.07 -2.93 12.06
C GLU A 226 16.09 -1.56 11.35
N LYS A 227 16.15 -0.49 12.13
CA LYS A 227 16.36 0.85 11.56
C LYS A 227 17.80 0.89 11.02
N THR A 228 17.93 0.94 9.71
CA THR A 228 19.21 1.21 9.03
C THR A 228 19.59 2.68 9.13
#